data_3f26d01f394442a27cd75aa42e773788
#
_entry.id   3f26d01f394442a27cd75aa42e773788
#
_cell.length_a   1.000
_cell.length_b   1.000
_cell.length_c   1.000
_cell.angle_alpha   90.00
_cell.angle_beta   90.00
_cell.angle_gamma   90.00
#
_symmetry.space_group_name_H-M   'P 1'
#
loop_
_entity.id
_entity.type
_entity.pdbx_description
1 polymer ?
#
loop_
_entity_poly.entity_id
_entity_poly.type
_entity_poly.pdbx_seq_one_letter_code
_entity_poly.pdbx_strand_id
1 'polypeptide(L)'
;MVSLSLSVTNSSGAAVPVQTRILYDTALGEQDFGYYQYNNTSTQKAETISQEKVLTSDIPQQLFATDDPYSPSVLAYSVNNDKQPTKVAFGHWSHLASTLFDFTPVETLDFTNTRSEYMTADSAYALYFNLGSVAAGGSTSLNTYYGVFSNHKTPASDSVAVNLTAPVRLKLSDDKS
;
A
#
# COMPACT_ATOMS: atom_id res chain seq x y z
N MET A 1 -1.27 5.52 12.79
CA MET A 1 -2.03 5.41 11.54
C MET A 1 -2.19 6.79 10.95
N VAL A 2 -1.90 6.96 9.67
CA VAL A 2 -2.11 8.18 8.90
C VAL A 2 -3.32 7.95 7.99
N SER A 3 -4.23 8.91 7.93
CA SER A 3 -5.34 8.92 6.97
C SER A 3 -4.94 9.79 5.78
N LEU A 4 -5.07 9.23 4.59
CA LEU A 4 -4.92 9.96 3.34
C LEU A 4 -6.31 10.13 2.73
N SER A 5 -6.76 11.39 2.64
CA SER A 5 -8.02 11.76 2.01
C SER A 5 -7.76 12.48 0.71
N LEU A 6 -8.28 11.95 -0.39
CA LEU A 6 -8.26 12.58 -1.69
C LEU A 6 -9.68 13.04 -2.04
N SER A 7 -9.84 14.32 -2.39
CA SER A 7 -11.09 14.88 -2.90
C SER A 7 -10.86 15.43 -4.30
N VAL A 8 -11.74 15.08 -5.22
CA VAL A 8 -11.70 15.53 -6.61
C VAL A 8 -13.02 16.24 -6.93
N THR A 9 -12.92 17.49 -7.40
CA THR A 9 -14.07 18.28 -7.82
C THR A 9 -13.98 18.51 -9.33
N ASN A 10 -15.06 18.23 -10.04
CA ASN A 10 -15.17 18.49 -11.46
C ASN A 10 -15.70 19.91 -11.70
N SER A 11 -14.80 20.80 -12.12
CA SER A 11 -15.15 22.20 -12.47
C SER A 11 -15.52 22.39 -13.94
N SER A 12 -15.56 21.31 -14.73
CA SER A 12 -15.95 21.38 -16.15
C SER A 12 -17.47 21.43 -16.33
N GLY A 13 -17.93 21.71 -17.54
CA GLY A 13 -19.36 21.75 -17.90
C GLY A 13 -19.96 20.36 -18.22
N ALA A 14 -19.20 19.28 -18.16
CA ALA A 14 -19.66 17.92 -18.48
C ALA A 14 -19.18 16.92 -17.44
N ALA A 15 -19.79 15.74 -17.40
CA ALA A 15 -19.33 14.65 -16.55
C ALA A 15 -17.97 14.12 -17.02
N VAL A 16 -17.06 13.85 -16.06
CA VAL A 16 -15.69 13.39 -16.33
C VAL A 16 -15.42 12.09 -15.58
N PRO A 17 -14.93 11.03 -16.26
CA PRO A 17 -14.48 9.83 -15.57
C PRO A 17 -13.20 10.14 -14.78
N VAL A 18 -13.13 9.64 -13.53
CA VAL A 18 -12.01 9.90 -12.63
C VAL A 18 -11.38 8.58 -12.22
N GLN A 19 -10.09 8.47 -12.46
CA GLN A 19 -9.25 7.42 -11.94
C GLN A 19 -8.13 8.03 -11.12
N THR A 20 -7.71 7.34 -10.08
CA THR A 20 -6.58 7.76 -9.27
C THR A 20 -5.65 6.60 -8.98
N ARG A 21 -4.39 6.94 -8.82
CA ARG A 21 -3.33 6.04 -8.40
C ARG A 21 -2.63 6.63 -7.19
N ILE A 22 -2.43 5.81 -6.18
CA ILE A 22 -1.64 6.16 -4.99
C ILE A 22 -0.45 5.22 -4.96
N LEU A 23 0.75 5.79 -5.01
CA LEU A 23 2.00 5.05 -4.88
C LEU A 23 2.49 5.18 -3.44
N TYR A 24 2.76 4.05 -2.83
CA TYR A 24 3.39 3.95 -1.52
C TYR A 24 4.82 3.44 -1.71
N ASP A 25 5.75 4.31 -1.40
CA ASP A 25 7.15 3.99 -1.23
C ASP A 25 7.36 3.47 0.19
N THR A 26 7.99 2.30 0.34
CA THR A 26 8.01 1.60 1.62
C THR A 26 9.44 1.39 2.11
N ALA A 27 9.89 2.28 2.99
CA ALA A 27 11.10 2.07 3.77
C ALA A 27 10.74 1.49 5.16
N LEU A 28 11.32 0.37 5.53
CA LEU A 28 11.04 -0.34 6.78
C LEU A 28 12.31 -0.51 7.60
N GLY A 29 12.41 0.24 8.69
CA GLY A 29 13.62 0.27 9.51
C GLY A 29 14.77 0.94 8.75
N GLU A 30 15.87 0.20 8.60
CA GLU A 30 17.08 0.66 7.87
C GLU A 30 17.08 0.21 6.40
N GLN A 31 16.02 -0.48 5.95
CA GLN A 31 15.93 -1.05 4.61
C GLN A 31 14.96 -0.25 3.76
N ASP A 32 15.37 0.01 2.52
CA ASP A 32 14.55 0.67 1.50
C ASP A 32 13.71 -0.33 0.68
N PHE A 33 13.43 -1.46 1.28
CA PHE A 33 12.56 -2.47 0.70
C PHE A 33 11.77 -3.21 1.78
N GLY A 34 10.66 -3.82 1.35
CA GLY A 34 9.87 -4.71 2.17
C GLY A 34 9.23 -5.81 1.34
N TYR A 35 8.89 -6.89 2.02
CA TYR A 35 8.02 -7.92 1.48
C TYR A 35 6.58 -7.49 1.71
N TYR A 36 5.70 -7.81 0.75
CA TYR A 36 4.27 -7.54 0.94
C TYR A 36 3.54 -8.82 1.28
N GLN A 37 2.64 -8.73 2.23
CA GLN A 37 1.82 -9.86 2.67
C GLN A 37 0.34 -9.47 2.66
N TYR A 38 -0.51 -10.40 2.29
CA TYR A 38 -1.95 -10.26 2.38
C TYR A 38 -2.62 -11.63 2.55
N ASN A 39 -3.84 -11.61 3.08
CA ASN A 39 -4.67 -12.79 3.12
C ASN A 39 -5.47 -12.88 1.83
N ASN A 40 -5.17 -13.89 1.01
CA ASN A 40 -5.95 -14.17 -0.19
C ASN A 40 -7.32 -14.72 0.21
N THR A 41 -8.37 -13.99 -0.17
CA THR A 41 -9.74 -14.32 0.24
C THR A 41 -10.28 -15.59 -0.42
N SER A 42 -9.82 -15.91 -1.63
CA SER A 42 -10.24 -17.10 -2.36
C SER A 42 -9.58 -18.38 -1.83
N THR A 43 -8.30 -18.31 -1.49
CA THR A 43 -7.55 -19.48 -1.00
C THR A 43 -7.51 -19.59 0.51
N GLN A 44 -7.91 -18.55 1.24
CA GLN A 44 -7.81 -18.40 2.71
C GLN A 44 -6.38 -18.58 3.23
N LYS A 45 -5.39 -18.22 2.42
CA LYS A 45 -3.97 -18.35 2.76
C LYS A 45 -3.28 -16.98 2.73
N ALA A 46 -2.30 -16.82 3.61
CA ALA A 46 -1.37 -15.71 3.51
C ALA A 46 -0.46 -15.89 2.30
N GLU A 47 -0.34 -14.85 1.50
CA GLU A 47 0.59 -14.78 0.38
C GLU A 47 1.66 -13.75 0.68
N THR A 48 2.91 -14.06 0.29
CA THR A 48 4.05 -13.15 0.38
C THR A 48 4.51 -12.80 -1.02
N ILE A 49 4.76 -11.52 -1.26
CA ILE A 49 5.21 -10.98 -2.54
C ILE A 49 6.59 -10.35 -2.34
N SER A 50 7.55 -10.82 -3.12
CA SER A 50 8.91 -10.27 -3.23
C SER A 50 9.28 -9.93 -4.68
N GLN A 51 8.46 -10.36 -5.63
CA GLN A 51 8.64 -10.14 -7.06
C GLN A 51 7.53 -9.25 -7.59
N GLU A 52 7.80 -8.57 -8.70
CA GLU A 52 6.80 -7.72 -9.32
C GLU A 52 5.53 -8.48 -9.66
N LYS A 53 4.40 -7.97 -9.25
CA LYS A 53 3.10 -8.62 -9.41
C LYS A 53 1.99 -7.59 -9.52
N VAL A 54 0.96 -7.96 -10.25
CA VAL A 54 -0.31 -7.19 -10.34
C VAL A 54 -1.46 -8.07 -9.90
N LEU A 55 -2.30 -7.53 -9.03
CA LEU A 55 -3.59 -8.12 -8.65
C LEU A 55 -4.72 -7.30 -9.28
N THR A 56 -5.60 -7.95 -10.02
CA THR A 56 -6.83 -7.38 -10.60
C THR A 56 -8.08 -8.08 -10.11
N SER A 57 -7.92 -9.19 -9.41
CA SER A 57 -8.95 -9.94 -8.69
C SER A 57 -8.45 -10.28 -7.30
N ASP A 58 -9.34 -10.66 -6.40
CA ASP A 58 -9.02 -11.02 -5.01
C ASP A 58 -8.18 -9.96 -4.27
N ILE A 59 -8.43 -8.70 -4.60
CA ILE A 59 -7.70 -7.58 -4.05
C ILE A 59 -7.99 -7.48 -2.55
N PRO A 60 -6.95 -7.55 -1.70
CA PRO A 60 -7.15 -7.52 -0.26
C PRO A 60 -7.57 -6.14 0.23
N GLN A 61 -8.41 -6.11 1.26
CA GLN A 61 -8.71 -4.86 1.97
C GLN A 61 -7.54 -4.36 2.80
N GLN A 62 -6.66 -5.27 3.22
CA GLN A 62 -5.49 -4.97 4.04
C GLN A 62 -4.25 -5.53 3.37
N LEU A 63 -3.23 -4.69 3.30
CA LEU A 63 -1.89 -5.05 2.86
C LEU A 63 -0.93 -4.80 4.01
N PHE A 64 -0.01 -5.72 4.19
CA PHE A 64 1.08 -5.61 5.14
C PHE A 64 2.39 -5.50 4.38
N ALA A 65 3.27 -4.62 4.83
CA ALA A 65 4.65 -4.57 4.40
C ALA A 65 5.54 -4.91 5.59
N THR A 66 6.52 -5.77 5.39
CA THR A 66 7.42 -6.26 6.44
C THR A 66 8.86 -6.32 5.95
N ASP A 67 9.79 -6.07 6.85
CA ASP A 67 11.23 -6.19 6.61
C ASP A 67 11.69 -7.65 6.46
N ASP A 68 11.03 -8.57 7.16
CA ASP A 68 11.27 -10.01 7.08
C ASP A 68 9.92 -10.76 7.08
N PRO A 69 9.63 -11.59 6.07
CA PRO A 69 8.37 -12.32 6.00
C PRO A 69 8.25 -13.45 7.02
N TYR A 70 9.36 -13.89 7.62
CA TYR A 70 9.38 -15.01 8.58
C TYR A 70 9.51 -14.54 10.03
N SER A 71 10.16 -13.40 10.25
CA SER A 71 10.38 -12.84 11.58
C SER A 71 10.35 -11.31 11.54
N PRO A 72 9.18 -10.72 11.28
CA PRO A 72 9.07 -9.29 11.09
C PRO A 72 9.46 -8.51 12.34
N SER A 73 10.37 -7.54 12.21
CA SER A 73 10.68 -6.57 13.23
C SER A 73 9.87 -5.28 13.08
N VAL A 74 9.56 -4.94 11.83
CA VAL A 74 8.69 -3.82 11.48
C VAL A 74 7.57 -4.32 10.58
N LEU A 75 6.35 -3.93 10.91
CA LEU A 75 5.17 -4.24 10.12
C LEU A 75 4.39 -2.95 9.86
N ALA A 76 4.33 -2.55 8.60
CA ALA A 76 3.44 -1.50 8.16
C ALA A 76 2.19 -2.11 7.53
N TYR A 77 1.10 -1.38 7.55
CA TYR A 77 -0.13 -1.84 6.92
C TYR A 77 -0.90 -0.70 6.27
N SER A 78 -1.63 -1.03 5.23
CA SER A 78 -2.61 -0.13 4.62
C SER A 78 -4.00 -0.77 4.62
N VAL A 79 -5.00 0.07 4.73
CA VAL A 79 -6.41 -0.33 4.74
C VAL A 79 -7.20 0.55 3.79
N ASN A 80 -8.02 -0.07 2.97
CA ASN A 80 -8.93 0.59 2.04
C ASN A 80 -10.36 0.47 2.58
N ASN A 81 -10.90 1.53 3.16
CA ASN A 81 -12.16 1.44 3.88
C ASN A 81 -13.40 1.78 3.05
N ASP A 82 -13.34 2.80 2.22
CA ASP A 82 -14.53 3.32 1.53
C ASP A 82 -14.62 2.89 0.07
N LYS A 83 -13.48 2.61 -0.57
CA LYS A 83 -13.46 2.13 -1.96
C LYS A 83 -12.44 1.03 -2.14
N GLN A 84 -12.84 -0.03 -2.80
CA GLN A 84 -11.94 -1.11 -3.16
C GLN A 84 -11.08 -0.68 -4.35
N PRO A 85 -9.75 -0.87 -4.32
CA PRO A 85 -8.93 -0.71 -5.51
C PRO A 85 -9.39 -1.62 -6.64
N THR A 86 -9.27 -1.18 -7.87
CA THR A 86 -9.52 -1.99 -9.07
C THR A 86 -8.27 -2.77 -9.51
N LYS A 87 -7.10 -2.31 -9.06
CA LYS A 87 -5.80 -2.94 -9.32
C LYS A 87 -4.85 -2.60 -8.18
N VAL A 88 -4.01 -3.55 -7.80
CA VAL A 88 -2.85 -3.34 -6.94
C VAL A 88 -1.62 -3.83 -7.69
N ALA A 89 -0.59 -3.00 -7.75
CA ALA A 89 0.69 -3.36 -8.34
C ALA A 89 1.78 -3.32 -7.26
N PHE A 90 2.62 -4.33 -7.24
CA PHE A 90 3.82 -4.44 -6.41
C PHE A 90 5.02 -4.47 -7.32
N GLY A 91 6.06 -3.76 -6.95
CA GLY A 91 7.26 -3.76 -7.78
C GLY A 91 8.38 -2.91 -7.20
N HIS A 92 9.46 -2.86 -7.95
CA HIS A 92 10.54 -1.94 -7.68
C HIS A 92 10.04 -0.49 -7.77
N TRP A 93 10.42 0.34 -6.81
CA TRP A 93 9.92 1.71 -6.72
C TRP A 93 10.11 2.50 -8.04
N SER A 94 11.33 2.50 -8.58
CA SER A 94 11.61 3.28 -9.80
C SER A 94 10.82 2.79 -11.02
N HIS A 95 10.54 1.49 -11.13
CA HIS A 95 9.70 0.95 -12.20
C HIS A 95 8.24 1.40 -12.03
N LEU A 96 7.69 1.26 -10.83
CA LEU A 96 6.36 1.77 -10.53
C LEU A 96 6.27 3.28 -10.73
N ALA A 97 7.24 4.06 -10.23
CA ALA A 97 7.21 5.51 -10.33
C ALA A 97 7.24 6.02 -11.78
N SER A 98 7.96 5.33 -12.67
CA SER A 98 8.12 5.73 -14.08
C SER A 98 6.94 5.34 -14.98
N THR A 99 6.13 4.33 -14.61
CA THR A 99 5.13 3.75 -15.51
C THR A 99 3.69 4.22 -15.27
N LEU A 100 3.44 4.98 -14.20
CA LEU A 100 2.12 5.54 -13.86
C LEU A 100 1.00 4.49 -13.90
N PHE A 101 0.05 4.61 -14.86
CA PHE A 101 -1.08 3.70 -15.02
C PHE A 101 -0.76 2.44 -15.84
N ASP A 102 0.32 2.47 -16.62
CA ASP A 102 0.70 1.45 -17.60
C ASP A 102 1.72 0.44 -17.06
N PHE A 103 1.80 0.30 -15.74
CA PHE A 103 2.70 -0.66 -15.11
C PHE A 103 2.40 -2.09 -15.56
N THR A 104 3.42 -2.73 -16.11
CA THR A 104 3.44 -4.15 -16.47
C THR A 104 4.53 -4.84 -15.67
N PRO A 105 4.19 -5.84 -14.84
CA PRO A 105 5.17 -6.47 -13.97
C PRO A 105 6.18 -7.29 -14.77
N VAL A 106 7.41 -7.27 -14.34
CA VAL A 106 8.44 -8.25 -14.69
C VAL A 106 8.44 -9.31 -13.60
N GLU A 107 7.69 -10.38 -13.80
CA GLU A 107 7.41 -11.38 -12.77
C GLU A 107 8.64 -12.10 -12.20
N THR A 108 9.77 -12.01 -12.88
CA THR A 108 11.06 -12.55 -12.43
C THR A 108 11.90 -11.53 -11.66
N LEU A 109 11.46 -10.27 -11.62
CA LEU A 109 12.21 -9.21 -10.96
C LEU A 109 11.92 -9.24 -9.45
N ASP A 110 12.90 -9.66 -8.68
CA ASP A 110 12.89 -9.63 -7.23
C ASP A 110 13.31 -8.24 -6.73
N PHE A 111 12.34 -7.43 -6.28
CA PHE A 111 12.58 -6.08 -5.81
C PHE A 111 13.20 -6.01 -4.39
N THR A 112 13.33 -7.15 -3.73
CA THR A 112 14.03 -7.25 -2.43
C THR A 112 15.51 -7.59 -2.59
N ASN A 113 15.99 -7.78 -3.81
CA ASN A 113 17.34 -8.23 -4.11
C ASN A 113 18.15 -7.12 -4.80
N THR A 114 19.34 -6.82 -4.25
CA THR A 114 20.29 -5.86 -4.84
C THR A 114 20.90 -6.31 -6.17
N ARG A 115 20.69 -7.55 -6.58
CA ARG A 115 21.10 -8.07 -7.90
C ARG A 115 20.05 -7.85 -8.99
N SER A 116 19.01 -7.10 -8.68
CA SER A 116 17.98 -6.75 -9.65
C SER A 116 18.54 -5.86 -10.76
N GLU A 117 17.79 -5.73 -11.84
CA GLU A 117 18.09 -4.85 -12.97
C GLU A 117 18.38 -3.39 -12.52
N TYR A 118 17.80 -2.98 -11.40
CA TYR A 118 17.94 -1.63 -10.85
C TYR A 118 19.12 -1.46 -9.89
N MET A 119 19.91 -2.48 -9.66
CA MET A 119 21.15 -2.46 -8.85
C MET A 119 20.96 -2.18 -7.36
N THR A 120 19.75 -1.88 -6.92
CA THR A 120 19.38 -1.64 -5.53
C THR A 120 18.12 -2.42 -5.17
N ALA A 121 18.05 -2.92 -3.95
CA ALA A 121 16.78 -3.40 -3.42
C ALA A 121 15.93 -2.19 -3.04
N ASP A 122 14.69 -2.16 -3.53
CA ASP A 122 13.76 -1.06 -3.32
C ASP A 122 12.36 -1.55 -3.64
N SER A 123 11.40 -1.25 -2.82
CA SER A 123 10.05 -1.75 -3.01
C SER A 123 8.98 -0.67 -2.85
N ALA A 124 7.98 -0.77 -3.68
CA ALA A 124 6.78 0.04 -3.59
C ALA A 124 5.55 -0.77 -3.97
N TYR A 125 4.40 -0.26 -3.59
CA TYR A 125 3.14 -0.74 -4.14
C TYR A 125 2.24 0.42 -4.55
N ALA A 126 1.40 0.19 -5.54
CA ALA A 126 0.48 1.19 -6.05
C ALA A 126 -0.97 0.66 -6.00
N LEU A 127 -1.86 1.48 -5.47
CA LEU A 127 -3.30 1.24 -5.45
C LEU A 127 -3.95 2.05 -6.57
N TYR A 128 -4.76 1.42 -7.38
CA TYR A 128 -5.49 2.05 -8.49
C TYR A 128 -6.98 2.02 -8.20
N PHE A 129 -7.64 3.15 -8.30
CA PHE A 129 -9.06 3.30 -8.04
C PHE A 129 -9.79 3.88 -9.23
N ASN A 130 -10.96 3.34 -9.51
CA ASN A 130 -11.92 3.97 -10.40
C ASN A 130 -12.98 4.67 -9.54
N LEU A 131 -12.97 5.99 -9.52
CA LEU A 131 -13.89 6.79 -8.73
C LEU A 131 -15.23 7.05 -9.45
N GLY A 132 -15.37 6.50 -10.66
CA GLY A 132 -16.55 6.67 -11.49
C GLY A 132 -16.58 7.99 -12.24
N SER A 133 -17.74 8.33 -12.75
CA SER A 133 -17.98 9.59 -13.47
C SER A 133 -18.47 10.65 -12.49
N VAL A 134 -17.79 11.78 -12.44
CA VAL A 134 -18.15 12.93 -11.61
C VAL A 134 -18.89 13.94 -12.46
N ALA A 135 -20.14 14.24 -12.11
CA ALA A 135 -20.97 15.21 -12.83
C ALA A 135 -20.35 16.62 -12.81
N ALA A 136 -20.77 17.46 -13.74
CA ALA A 136 -20.39 18.88 -13.77
C ALA A 136 -20.69 19.54 -12.41
N GLY A 137 -19.73 20.22 -11.81
CA GLY A 137 -19.81 20.83 -10.48
C GLY A 137 -19.85 19.83 -9.32
N GLY A 138 -19.82 18.52 -9.59
CA GLY A 138 -19.83 17.48 -8.58
C GLY A 138 -18.45 17.19 -8.00
N SER A 139 -18.45 16.41 -6.90
CA SER A 139 -17.21 15.96 -6.25
C SER A 139 -17.28 14.47 -5.90
N THR A 140 -16.11 13.85 -5.79
CA THR A 140 -15.93 12.49 -5.27
C THR A 140 -14.74 12.47 -4.33
N SER A 141 -14.72 11.51 -3.40
CA SER A 141 -13.61 11.37 -2.46
C SER A 141 -13.20 9.91 -2.31
N LEU A 142 -11.97 9.73 -1.81
CA LEU A 142 -11.37 8.46 -1.46
C LEU A 142 -10.60 8.64 -0.16
N ASN A 143 -10.76 7.71 0.77
CA ASN A 143 -9.95 7.63 1.98
C ASN A 143 -9.19 6.29 2.01
N THR A 144 -7.91 6.37 2.35
CA THR A 144 -7.06 5.21 2.60
C THR A 144 -6.22 5.48 3.84
N TYR A 145 -5.72 4.42 4.45
CA TYR A 145 -5.01 4.50 5.72
C TYR A 145 -3.70 3.74 5.62
N TYR A 146 -2.68 4.32 6.21
CA TYR A 146 -1.35 3.72 6.32
C TYR A 146 -0.83 3.85 7.75
N GLY A 147 -0.17 2.83 8.26
CA GLY A 147 0.37 2.86 9.61
C GLY A 147 1.42 1.80 9.86
N VAL A 148 2.17 1.99 10.94
CA VAL A 148 3.14 1.03 11.44
C VAL A 148 2.53 0.30 12.62
N PHE A 149 2.68 -1.01 12.63
CA PHE A 149 2.32 -1.87 13.73
C PHE A 149 3.58 -2.17 14.55
N SER A 150 3.64 -1.72 15.79
CA SER A 150 4.71 -2.16 16.69
C SER A 150 4.31 -3.52 17.28
N ASN A 151 5.12 -4.54 17.04
CA ASN A 151 4.95 -5.85 17.66
C ASN A 151 5.24 -5.75 19.17
N HIS A 152 4.27 -5.30 19.95
CA HIS A 152 4.25 -5.72 21.33
C HIS A 152 3.80 -7.19 21.35
N LYS A 153 4.74 -8.10 21.63
CA LYS A 153 4.44 -9.48 21.91
C LYS A 153 3.46 -9.54 23.08
N THR A 154 2.18 -9.59 22.81
CA THR A 154 1.22 -10.06 23.79
C THR A 154 1.42 -11.56 23.93
N PRO A 155 1.61 -12.08 25.15
CA PRO A 155 1.67 -13.52 25.34
C PRO A 155 0.37 -14.13 24.80
N ALA A 156 0.52 -15.18 24.01
CA ALA A 156 -0.60 -15.93 23.46
C ALA A 156 -1.47 -16.47 24.61
N SER A 157 -2.62 -15.89 24.80
CA SER A 157 -3.74 -16.51 25.48
C SER A 157 -4.85 -16.70 24.44
N ASP A 158 -5.57 -17.81 24.53
CA ASP A 158 -6.60 -18.26 23.57
C ASP A 158 -7.82 -17.31 23.41
N SER A 159 -7.66 -16.05 23.71
CA SER A 159 -8.65 -15.00 23.49
C SER A 159 -8.05 -13.93 22.58
N VAL A 160 -8.75 -13.59 21.52
CA VAL A 160 -8.40 -12.51 20.60
C VAL A 160 -8.29 -11.20 21.38
N ALA A 161 -7.05 -10.81 21.73
CA ALA A 161 -6.78 -9.50 22.27
C ALA A 161 -6.52 -8.57 21.08
N VAL A 162 -7.51 -7.81 20.66
CA VAL A 162 -7.32 -6.66 19.78
C VAL A 162 -6.74 -5.54 20.64
N ASN A 163 -5.42 -5.42 20.66
CA ASN A 163 -4.76 -4.30 21.30
C ASN A 163 -4.70 -3.13 20.31
N LEU A 164 -5.75 -2.31 20.29
CA LEU A 164 -5.73 -1.00 19.63
C LEU A 164 -4.92 -0.05 20.50
N THR A 165 -3.60 -0.07 20.34
CA THR A 165 -2.79 1.02 20.87
C THR A 165 -3.06 2.24 19.99
N ALA A 166 -3.76 3.22 20.53
CA ALA A 166 -3.99 4.49 19.83
C ALA A 166 -2.64 5.09 19.41
N PRO A 167 -2.52 5.69 18.22
CA PRO A 167 -1.26 6.21 17.73
C PRO A 167 -0.75 7.26 18.70
N VAL A 168 0.45 7.04 19.21
CA VAL A 168 1.25 8.11 19.80
C VAL A 168 1.36 9.19 18.73
N ARG A 169 0.99 10.43 19.08
CA ARG A 169 1.10 11.58 18.18
C ARG A 169 2.48 11.57 17.53
N LEU A 170 2.53 11.42 16.21
CA LEU A 170 3.69 11.81 15.43
C LEU A 170 3.89 13.31 15.64
N LYS A 171 4.86 13.68 16.47
CA LYS A 171 5.43 15.02 16.42
C LYS A 171 6.28 15.05 15.16
N LEU A 172 5.77 15.69 14.12
CA LEU A 172 6.65 16.21 13.08
C LEU A 172 7.56 17.21 13.79
N SER A 173 8.84 16.88 13.89
CA SER A 173 9.82 17.84 14.39
C SER A 173 9.89 18.99 13.37
N ASP A 174 9.62 20.19 13.81
CA ASP A 174 9.91 21.42 13.08
C ASP A 174 11.43 21.66 13.07
N ASP A 175 12.19 20.80 12.42
CA ASP A 175 13.59 21.12 12.11
C ASP A 175 13.64 21.72 10.70
N LYS A 176 13.34 23.02 10.66
CA LYS A 176 13.86 23.91 9.64
C LYS A 176 15.18 24.46 10.15
N SER A 177 16.29 23.94 9.66
CA SER A 177 17.55 24.65 9.60
C SER A 177 18.30 24.26 8.34
#